data_25a2b1dec8e1e2b5ded42efe0d48710d
#
_entry.id   25a2b1dec8e1e2b5ded42efe0d48710d
#
_cell.length_a   1.000
_cell.length_b   1.000
_cell.length_c   1.000
_cell.angle_alpha   90.00
_cell.angle_beta   90.00
_cell.angle_gamma   90.00
#
_symmetry.space_group_name_H-M   'P 1'
#
loop_
_entity.id
_entity.type
_entity.pdbx_description
1 polymer ?
#
loop_
_entity_poly.entity_id
_entity_poly.type
_entity_poly.pdbx_seq_one_letter_code
_entity_poly.pdbx_strand_id
1 'polypeptide(L)'
;MAETTPANIADELSDEFNSSIWTFYQTNLSARTRKEYLNIIRNFTKLTKTDPLKLTKEAAECYINELNARYTQKKLSYNTLVMRISVMRSLCEYIRYRREQQSISYYNYFNDIIVPDQDKTLLEENLPTDSEINALLELAADADDDTAFLVFSLAVKCGLTSSEISKLDVEHIVIDVQERFCIQFPPSRKTSRIIRLPKDINDLLQTYIEKY
;
A
#
# COMPACT_ATOMS: atom_id res chain seq x y z
N MET A 1 13.26 2.15 28.55
CA MET A 1 12.79 2.14 27.16
C MET A 1 13.63 3.17 26.42
N ALA A 2 14.57 2.74 25.59
CA ALA A 2 15.47 3.63 24.87
C ALA A 2 14.71 4.18 23.66
N GLU A 3 14.50 5.50 23.63
CA GLU A 3 14.05 6.23 22.44
C GLU A 3 15.13 6.06 21.37
N THR A 4 14.81 5.29 20.34
CA THR A 4 15.60 5.24 19.11
C THR A 4 15.45 6.60 18.41
N THR A 5 16.42 7.46 18.62
CA THR A 5 16.62 8.70 17.85
C THR A 5 16.56 8.36 16.37
N PRO A 6 15.73 9.03 15.53
CA PRO A 6 15.70 8.79 14.10
C PRO A 6 17.08 9.10 13.54
N ALA A 7 17.73 8.08 12.97
CA ALA A 7 19.02 8.21 12.31
C ALA A 7 19.01 9.40 11.34
N ASN A 8 20.06 10.19 11.44
CA ASN A 8 20.31 11.44 10.75
C ASN A 8 20.02 11.33 9.25
N ILE A 9 18.92 11.94 8.80
CA ILE A 9 18.46 11.96 7.42
C ILE A 9 19.33 12.90 6.56
N ALA A 10 20.18 13.70 7.22
CA ALA A 10 20.96 14.78 6.64
C ALA A 10 22.03 14.35 5.62
N ASP A 11 22.47 13.09 5.64
CA ASP A 11 23.64 12.69 4.85
C ASP A 11 23.36 12.39 3.36
N GLU A 12 22.07 12.30 2.93
CA GLU A 12 21.74 11.93 1.55
C GLU A 12 20.86 12.93 0.79
N LEU A 13 20.10 13.77 1.49
CA LEU A 13 19.18 14.76 0.90
C LEU A 13 19.55 16.16 1.40
N SER A 14 19.52 17.15 0.50
CA SER A 14 19.87 18.52 0.87
C SER A 14 18.90 19.11 1.91
N ASP A 15 19.40 20.05 2.72
CA ASP A 15 18.58 20.80 3.66
C ASP A 15 17.49 21.59 2.95
N GLU A 16 17.79 22.10 1.75
CA GLU A 16 16.81 22.77 0.88
C GLU A 16 15.67 21.82 0.51
N PHE A 17 15.97 20.58 0.10
CA PHE A 17 14.95 19.57 -0.20
C PHE A 17 14.08 19.28 1.03
N ASN A 18 14.70 19.06 2.17
CA ASN A 18 13.98 18.72 3.41
C ASN A 18 13.06 19.85 3.87
N SER A 19 13.53 21.08 3.90
CA SER A 19 12.80 22.24 4.42
C SER A 19 11.74 22.77 3.45
N SER A 20 12.04 22.83 2.15
CA SER A 20 11.18 23.49 1.15
C SER A 20 10.24 22.54 0.42
N ILE A 21 10.60 21.25 0.30
CA ILE A 21 9.83 20.27 -0.46
C ILE A 21 9.24 19.20 0.44
N TRP A 22 10.08 18.41 1.13
CA TRP A 22 9.61 17.25 1.86
C TRP A 22 8.63 17.62 2.99
N THR A 23 8.90 18.64 3.75
CA THR A 23 8.04 19.13 4.84
C THR A 23 6.61 19.38 4.38
N PHE A 24 6.42 19.92 3.19
CA PHE A 24 5.10 20.23 2.64
C PHE A 24 4.51 19.05 1.86
N TYR A 25 5.32 18.33 1.08
CA TYR A 25 4.86 17.19 0.28
C TYR A 25 4.26 16.08 1.14
N GLN A 26 4.86 15.84 2.31
CA GLN A 26 4.43 14.76 3.21
C GLN A 26 3.15 15.04 4.02
N THR A 27 2.63 16.28 4.06
CA THR A 27 1.57 16.69 4.99
C THR A 27 0.29 15.85 4.88
N ASN A 28 -0.07 15.45 3.67
CA ASN A 28 -1.28 14.67 3.40
C ASN A 28 -1.03 13.14 3.37
N LEU A 29 0.17 12.69 3.72
CA LEU A 29 0.53 11.28 3.69
C LEU A 29 0.39 10.66 5.09
N SER A 30 -0.08 9.39 5.14
CA SER A 30 -0.05 8.61 6.38
C SER A 30 1.40 8.37 6.85
N ALA A 31 1.61 8.09 8.13
CA ALA A 31 2.95 7.81 8.68
C ALA A 31 3.66 6.67 7.94
N ARG A 32 2.92 5.60 7.59
CA ARG A 32 3.43 4.47 6.81
C ARG A 32 3.84 4.90 5.40
N THR A 33 2.97 5.64 4.72
CA THR A 33 3.24 6.14 3.36
C THR A 33 4.43 7.08 3.33
N ARG A 34 4.55 7.97 4.33
CA ARG A 34 5.72 8.87 4.48
C ARG A 34 7.03 8.11 4.54
N LYS A 35 7.08 7.08 5.39
CA LYS A 35 8.27 6.23 5.53
C LYS A 35 8.64 5.54 4.21
N GLU A 36 7.64 4.99 3.52
CA GLU A 36 7.81 4.31 2.23
C GLU A 36 8.33 5.27 1.15
N TYR A 37 7.69 6.42 1.00
CA TYR A 37 8.09 7.44 0.02
C TYR A 37 9.51 7.96 0.29
N LEU A 38 9.82 8.23 1.55
CA LEU A 38 11.16 8.67 1.92
C LEU A 38 12.23 7.62 1.59
N ASN A 39 11.94 6.33 1.81
CA ASN A 39 12.83 5.25 1.42
C ASN A 39 13.04 5.20 -0.11
N ILE A 40 12.00 5.44 -0.90
CA ILE A 40 12.10 5.47 -2.36
C ILE A 40 12.99 6.65 -2.81
N ILE A 41 12.77 7.83 -2.24
CA ILE A 41 13.54 9.04 -2.56
C ILE A 41 15.02 8.86 -2.19
N ARG A 42 15.31 8.32 -1.00
CA ARG A 42 16.67 8.00 -0.58
C ARG A 42 17.35 6.98 -1.49
N ASN A 43 16.62 5.93 -1.90
CA ASN A 43 17.15 4.95 -2.84
C ASN A 43 17.51 5.58 -4.18
N PHE A 44 16.68 6.51 -4.67
CA PHE A 44 16.99 7.30 -5.87
C PHE A 44 18.30 8.09 -5.67
N THR A 45 18.38 8.92 -4.62
CA THR A 45 19.56 9.76 -4.34
C THR A 45 20.82 8.92 -4.15
N LYS A 46 20.71 7.80 -3.41
CA LYS A 46 21.85 6.89 -3.17
C LYS A 46 22.38 6.26 -4.45
N LEU A 47 21.47 5.84 -5.34
CA LEU A 47 21.83 5.20 -6.60
C LEU A 47 22.42 6.20 -7.60
N THR A 48 21.76 7.35 -7.77
CA THR A 48 22.12 8.32 -8.82
C THR A 48 23.11 9.38 -8.36
N LYS A 49 23.35 9.49 -7.05
CA LYS A 49 24.14 10.57 -6.41
C LYS A 49 23.59 11.96 -6.75
N THR A 50 22.31 12.05 -7.07
CA THR A 50 21.63 13.28 -7.49
C THR A 50 20.53 13.64 -6.51
N ASP A 51 20.51 14.89 -6.04
CA ASP A 51 19.38 15.43 -5.27
C ASP A 51 18.17 15.59 -6.18
N PRO A 52 16.95 15.24 -5.76
CA PRO A 52 15.74 15.42 -6.55
C PRO A 52 15.52 16.85 -7.06
N LEU A 53 16.00 17.88 -6.33
CA LEU A 53 15.94 19.27 -6.76
C LEU A 53 16.81 19.57 -7.99
N LYS A 54 17.80 18.72 -8.25
CA LYS A 54 18.76 18.85 -9.36
C LYS A 54 18.61 17.69 -10.34
N LEU A 55 17.38 17.20 -10.50
CA LEU A 55 17.09 16.08 -11.38
C LEU A 55 17.62 16.33 -12.80
N THR A 56 18.36 15.35 -13.32
CA THR A 56 18.80 15.31 -14.72
C THR A 56 18.19 14.13 -15.44
N LYS A 57 18.20 14.16 -16.77
CA LYS A 57 17.71 13.09 -17.62
C LYS A 57 18.48 11.79 -17.33
N GLU A 58 19.78 11.88 -17.24
CA GLU A 58 20.70 10.76 -17.00
C GLU A 58 20.42 10.10 -15.64
N ALA A 59 20.14 10.91 -14.61
CA ALA A 59 19.80 10.39 -13.28
C ALA A 59 18.45 9.65 -13.31
N ALA A 60 17.44 10.20 -13.99
CA ALA A 60 16.16 9.53 -14.14
C ALA A 60 16.29 8.20 -14.91
N GLU A 61 17.00 8.19 -16.05
CA GLU A 61 17.27 7.01 -16.86
C GLU A 61 18.06 5.95 -16.08
N CYS A 62 19.10 6.35 -15.34
CA CYS A 62 19.89 5.45 -14.49
C CYS A 62 19.01 4.75 -13.46
N TYR A 63 18.14 5.50 -12.77
CA TYR A 63 17.22 4.92 -11.77
C TYR A 63 16.25 3.94 -12.39
N ILE A 64 15.66 4.28 -13.53
CA ILE A 64 14.69 3.43 -14.22
C ILE A 64 15.35 2.15 -14.75
N ASN A 65 16.53 2.25 -15.34
CA ASN A 65 17.27 1.09 -15.83
C ASN A 65 17.58 0.11 -14.70
N GLU A 66 17.96 0.60 -13.52
CA GLU A 66 18.17 -0.25 -12.34
C GLU A 66 16.87 -0.91 -11.87
N LEU A 67 15.74 -0.17 -11.82
CA LEU A 67 14.46 -0.75 -11.43
C LEU A 67 14.01 -1.83 -12.42
N ASN A 68 14.15 -1.58 -13.73
CA ASN A 68 13.82 -2.55 -14.77
C ASN A 68 14.72 -3.80 -14.70
N ALA A 69 16.01 -3.62 -14.48
CA ALA A 69 16.94 -4.75 -14.30
C ALA A 69 16.54 -5.63 -13.11
N ARG A 70 16.16 -5.01 -11.98
CA ARG A 70 15.66 -5.77 -10.80
C ARG A 70 14.32 -6.46 -11.08
N TYR A 71 13.43 -5.84 -11.82
CA TYR A 71 12.17 -6.44 -12.23
C TYR A 71 12.41 -7.66 -13.12
N THR A 72 13.24 -7.54 -14.16
CA THR A 72 13.61 -8.63 -15.06
C THR A 72 14.28 -9.80 -14.31
N GLN A 73 15.08 -9.49 -13.28
CA GLN A 73 15.72 -10.50 -12.41
C GLN A 73 14.76 -11.09 -11.36
N LYS A 74 13.45 -10.77 -11.40
CA LYS A 74 12.45 -11.17 -10.39
C LYS A 74 12.77 -10.75 -8.94
N LYS A 75 13.66 -9.75 -8.75
CA LYS A 75 14.02 -9.17 -7.45
C LYS A 75 13.09 -8.03 -7.02
N LEU A 76 12.24 -7.60 -7.93
CA LEU A 76 11.26 -6.53 -7.72
C LEU A 76 9.93 -6.94 -8.36
N SER A 77 8.83 -6.81 -7.61
CA SER A 77 7.51 -7.06 -8.19
C SER A 77 7.08 -5.89 -9.10
N TYR A 78 6.20 -6.18 -10.06
CA TYR A 78 5.64 -5.16 -10.94
C TYR A 78 4.99 -4.01 -10.17
N ASN A 79 4.16 -4.32 -9.18
CA ASN A 79 3.50 -3.29 -8.36
C ASN A 79 4.50 -2.39 -7.63
N THR A 80 5.63 -2.94 -7.17
CA THR A 80 6.68 -2.16 -6.52
C THR A 80 7.43 -1.29 -7.55
N LEU A 81 7.66 -1.78 -8.76
CA LEU A 81 8.24 -1.01 -9.87
C LEU A 81 7.36 0.21 -10.17
N VAL A 82 6.07 -0.02 -10.45
CA VAL A 82 5.09 1.03 -10.77
C VAL A 82 4.98 2.04 -9.64
N MET A 83 4.91 1.57 -8.39
CA MET A 83 4.82 2.43 -7.21
C MET A 83 6.05 3.35 -7.09
N ARG A 84 7.26 2.83 -7.26
CA ARG A 84 8.49 3.62 -7.17
C ARG A 84 8.56 4.70 -8.25
N ILE A 85 8.20 4.37 -9.49
CA ILE A 85 8.14 5.32 -10.60
C ILE A 85 7.08 6.39 -10.30
N SER A 86 5.89 5.99 -9.85
CA SER A 86 4.78 6.91 -9.55
C SER A 86 5.12 7.88 -8.41
N VAL A 87 5.83 7.42 -7.37
CA VAL A 87 6.29 8.28 -6.27
C VAL A 87 7.26 9.32 -6.79
N MET A 88 8.27 8.93 -7.58
CA MET A 88 9.24 9.87 -8.13
C MET A 88 8.58 10.85 -9.11
N ARG A 89 7.66 10.37 -9.95
CA ARG A 89 6.88 11.23 -10.85
C ARG A 89 6.07 12.29 -10.09
N SER A 90 5.34 11.87 -9.06
CA SER A 90 4.53 12.76 -8.23
C SER A 90 5.38 13.77 -7.45
N LEU A 91 6.51 13.32 -6.87
CA LEU A 91 7.44 14.20 -6.18
C LEU A 91 8.04 15.25 -7.12
N CYS A 92 8.55 14.82 -8.27
CA CYS A 92 9.17 15.73 -9.24
C CYS A 92 8.15 16.70 -9.84
N GLU A 93 6.88 16.29 -9.98
CA GLU A 93 5.81 17.19 -10.39
C GLU A 93 5.52 18.27 -9.32
N TYR A 94 5.54 17.87 -8.04
CA TYR A 94 5.43 18.81 -6.94
C TYR A 94 6.61 19.79 -6.89
N ILE A 95 7.84 19.31 -7.11
CA ILE A 95 9.04 20.15 -7.20
C ILE A 95 8.88 21.13 -8.37
N ARG A 96 8.45 20.66 -9.56
CA ARG A 96 8.20 21.50 -10.72
C ARG A 96 7.24 22.63 -10.40
N TYR A 97 6.10 22.32 -9.79
CA TYR A 97 5.11 23.31 -9.37
C TYR A 97 5.70 24.35 -8.40
N ARG A 98 6.48 23.93 -7.41
CA ARG A 98 7.11 24.83 -6.42
C ARG A 98 8.19 25.71 -7.05
N ARG A 99 8.99 25.17 -7.97
CA ARG A 99 10.05 25.90 -8.70
C ARG A 99 9.45 26.92 -9.69
N GLU A 100 8.37 26.58 -10.36
CA GLU A 100 7.65 27.48 -11.26
C GLU A 100 7.17 28.74 -10.53
N GLN A 101 6.68 28.62 -9.31
CA GLN A 101 6.30 29.76 -8.47
C GLN A 101 7.49 30.69 -8.12
N GLN A 102 8.70 30.16 -8.16
CA GLN A 102 9.94 30.89 -7.92
C GLN A 102 10.60 31.37 -9.23
N SER A 103 9.97 31.18 -10.38
CA SER A 103 10.51 31.44 -11.71
C SER A 103 11.81 30.65 -12.00
N ILE A 104 11.95 29.46 -11.40
CA ILE A 104 13.07 28.54 -11.61
C ILE A 104 12.60 27.41 -12.54
N SER A 105 13.33 27.19 -13.62
CA SER A 105 13.06 26.09 -14.54
C SER A 105 13.37 24.74 -13.88
N TYR A 106 12.43 23.80 -13.99
CA TYR A 106 12.61 22.43 -13.55
C TYR A 106 11.80 21.49 -14.47
N TYR A 107 12.43 20.44 -14.97
CA TYR A 107 11.78 19.46 -15.83
C TYR A 107 11.62 18.11 -15.11
N ASN A 108 10.43 17.53 -15.20
CA ASN A 108 10.13 16.23 -14.62
C ASN A 108 10.37 15.11 -15.65
N TYR A 109 11.59 14.61 -15.74
CA TYR A 109 11.97 13.54 -16.67
C TYR A 109 11.24 12.21 -16.41
N PHE A 110 10.63 12.01 -15.24
CA PHE A 110 9.80 10.83 -14.98
C PHE A 110 8.47 10.84 -15.73
N ASN A 111 8.02 11.97 -16.26
CA ASN A 111 6.80 12.03 -17.08
C ASN A 111 6.98 11.35 -18.44
N ASP A 112 8.20 11.33 -18.97
CA ASP A 112 8.52 10.75 -20.28
C ASP A 112 8.71 9.22 -20.21
N ILE A 113 8.67 8.64 -19.00
CA ILE A 113 8.92 7.23 -18.79
C ILE A 113 7.67 6.41 -19.05
N ILE A 114 7.80 5.48 -19.98
CA ILE A 114 6.77 4.47 -20.23
C ILE A 114 7.03 3.29 -19.28
N VAL A 115 6.04 3.00 -18.44
CA VAL A 115 6.08 1.80 -17.59
C VAL A 115 5.73 0.59 -18.47
N PRO A 116 6.52 -0.49 -18.46
CA PRO A 116 6.20 -1.69 -19.22
C PRO A 116 4.85 -2.27 -18.78
N ASP A 117 4.14 -2.93 -19.69
CA ASP A 117 2.91 -3.61 -19.33
C ASP A 117 3.17 -4.76 -18.35
N GLN A 118 2.21 -5.00 -17.48
CA GLN A 118 2.27 -6.12 -16.55
C GLN A 118 2.10 -7.43 -17.32
N ASP A 119 2.97 -8.38 -17.07
CA ASP A 119 2.77 -9.75 -17.52
C ASP A 119 1.62 -10.38 -16.71
N LYS A 120 0.45 -10.47 -17.32
CA LYS A 120 -0.77 -10.97 -16.67
C LYS A 120 -0.72 -12.47 -16.40
N THR A 121 0.09 -13.22 -17.15
CA THR A 121 0.22 -14.67 -16.95
C THR A 121 0.80 -15.02 -15.58
N LEU A 122 1.68 -14.17 -15.03
CA LEU A 122 2.24 -14.34 -13.69
C LEU A 122 1.23 -14.08 -12.56
N LEU A 123 0.11 -13.41 -12.83
CA LEU A 123 -0.94 -13.16 -11.83
C LEU A 123 -1.87 -14.38 -11.69
N GLU A 124 -2.21 -15.03 -12.78
CA GLU A 124 -3.11 -16.18 -12.80
C GLU A 124 -2.46 -17.40 -12.15
N GLU A 125 -1.16 -17.60 -12.35
CA GLU A 125 -0.39 -18.68 -11.73
C GLU A 125 -0.26 -18.61 -10.20
N ASN A 126 -0.48 -17.44 -9.60
CA ASN A 126 -0.32 -17.23 -8.16
C ASN A 126 -1.65 -17.02 -7.40
N LEU A 127 -2.78 -17.15 -8.08
CA LEU A 127 -4.07 -17.10 -7.41
C LEU A 127 -4.43 -18.51 -6.93
N PRO A 128 -4.88 -18.67 -5.66
CA PRO A 128 -5.35 -19.95 -5.20
C PRO A 128 -6.60 -20.36 -5.98
N THR A 129 -6.67 -21.62 -6.34
CA THR A 129 -7.84 -22.23 -6.97
C THR A 129 -9.00 -22.39 -5.98
N ASP A 130 -10.22 -22.51 -6.47
CA ASP A 130 -11.38 -22.77 -5.60
C ASP A 130 -11.19 -24.04 -4.76
N SER A 131 -10.52 -25.07 -5.30
CA SER A 131 -10.20 -26.30 -4.57
C SER A 131 -9.23 -26.06 -3.42
N GLU A 132 -8.20 -25.24 -3.61
CA GLU A 132 -7.24 -24.88 -2.55
C GLU A 132 -7.91 -24.01 -1.47
N ILE A 133 -8.79 -23.10 -1.87
CA ILE A 133 -9.57 -22.27 -0.96
C ILE A 133 -10.48 -23.15 -0.09
N ASN A 134 -11.20 -24.10 -0.70
CA ASN A 134 -12.08 -25.01 0.03
C ASN A 134 -11.29 -25.90 0.98
N ALA A 135 -10.16 -26.45 0.55
CA ALA A 135 -9.28 -27.25 1.41
C ALA A 135 -8.76 -26.46 2.62
N LEU A 136 -8.43 -25.17 2.45
CA LEU A 136 -8.04 -24.31 3.57
C LEU A 136 -9.19 -24.06 4.55
N LEU A 137 -10.42 -23.87 4.06
CA LEU A 137 -11.60 -23.71 4.91
C LEU A 137 -11.92 -25.00 5.69
N GLU A 138 -11.82 -26.17 5.05
CA GLU A 138 -11.99 -27.46 5.70
C GLU A 138 -10.94 -27.68 6.80
N LEU A 139 -9.66 -27.42 6.51
CA LEU A 139 -8.59 -27.52 7.50
C LEU A 139 -8.81 -26.57 8.70
N ALA A 140 -9.31 -25.37 8.46
CA ALA A 140 -9.61 -24.42 9.52
C ALA A 140 -10.82 -24.88 10.37
N ALA A 141 -11.82 -25.51 9.76
CA ALA A 141 -12.96 -26.09 10.46
C ALA A 141 -12.57 -27.30 11.32
N ASP A 142 -11.67 -28.15 10.81
CA ASP A 142 -11.20 -29.37 11.49
C ASP A 142 -10.20 -29.07 12.63
N ALA A 143 -9.59 -27.91 12.64
CA ALA A 143 -8.59 -27.52 13.64
C ALA A 143 -9.17 -27.23 15.05
N ASP A 144 -10.49 -27.32 15.22
CA ASP A 144 -11.20 -26.95 16.46
C ASP A 144 -10.85 -25.51 16.94
N ASP A 145 -10.57 -24.64 15.97
CA ASP A 145 -10.26 -23.23 16.17
C ASP A 145 -11.32 -22.35 15.49
N ASP A 146 -12.38 -22.07 16.22
CA ASP A 146 -13.50 -21.24 15.74
C ASP A 146 -13.02 -19.86 15.23
N THR A 147 -11.97 -19.32 15.84
CA THR A 147 -11.40 -18.03 15.46
C THR A 147 -10.71 -18.10 14.09
N ALA A 148 -9.92 -19.14 13.86
CA ALA A 148 -9.27 -19.34 12.56
C ALA A 148 -10.31 -19.54 11.46
N PHE A 149 -11.33 -20.38 11.70
CA PHE A 149 -12.39 -20.62 10.73
C PHE A 149 -13.19 -19.35 10.42
N LEU A 150 -13.56 -18.56 11.44
CA LEU A 150 -14.24 -17.27 11.24
C LEU A 150 -13.37 -16.27 10.43
N VAL A 151 -12.09 -16.13 10.78
CA VAL A 151 -11.14 -15.23 10.10
C VAL A 151 -11.00 -15.60 8.63
N PHE A 152 -10.77 -16.87 8.30
CA PHE A 152 -10.68 -17.33 6.91
C PHE A 152 -12.00 -17.17 6.16
N SER A 153 -13.11 -17.47 6.79
CA SER A 153 -14.43 -17.31 6.19
C SER A 153 -14.76 -15.86 5.88
N LEU A 154 -14.46 -14.92 6.78
CA LEU A 154 -14.62 -13.48 6.55
C LEU A 154 -13.69 -12.97 5.43
N ALA A 155 -12.44 -13.44 5.39
CA ALA A 155 -11.51 -13.05 4.32
C ALA A 155 -11.99 -13.53 2.95
N VAL A 156 -12.36 -14.82 2.84
CA VAL A 156 -12.69 -15.44 1.56
C VAL A 156 -14.08 -15.05 1.07
N LYS A 157 -15.11 -15.16 1.93
CA LYS A 157 -16.51 -14.99 1.52
C LYS A 157 -16.99 -13.53 1.57
N CYS A 158 -16.38 -12.69 2.43
CA CYS A 158 -16.75 -11.29 2.58
C CYS A 158 -15.70 -10.32 1.97
N GLY A 159 -14.55 -10.83 1.53
CA GLY A 159 -13.47 -10.03 0.95
C GLY A 159 -12.87 -9.03 1.94
N LEU A 160 -12.82 -9.40 3.22
CA LEU A 160 -12.17 -8.59 4.24
C LEU A 160 -10.66 -8.74 4.17
N THR A 161 -9.96 -7.64 4.25
CA THR A 161 -8.50 -7.64 4.37
C THR A 161 -8.07 -8.03 5.79
N SER A 162 -6.85 -8.56 5.95
CA SER A 162 -6.29 -8.86 7.27
C SER A 162 -6.29 -7.65 8.22
N SER A 163 -6.10 -6.45 7.69
CA SER A 163 -6.15 -5.20 8.46
C SER A 163 -7.57 -4.82 8.90
N GLU A 164 -8.58 -5.16 8.13
CA GLU A 164 -10.00 -4.98 8.50
C GLU A 164 -10.40 -6.00 9.56
N ILE A 165 -10.04 -7.27 9.37
CA ILE A 165 -10.33 -8.35 10.32
C ILE A 165 -9.67 -8.08 11.68
N SER A 166 -8.38 -7.67 11.70
CA SER A 166 -7.66 -7.38 12.94
C SER A 166 -8.20 -6.18 13.75
N LYS A 167 -9.06 -5.35 13.13
CA LYS A 167 -9.71 -4.19 13.75
C LYS A 167 -11.20 -4.38 13.90
N LEU A 168 -11.71 -5.56 13.54
CA LEU A 168 -13.12 -5.85 13.66
C LEU A 168 -13.49 -5.91 15.15
N ASP A 169 -14.54 -5.19 15.51
CA ASP A 169 -15.11 -5.13 16.84
C ASP A 169 -16.61 -5.34 16.75
N VAL A 170 -17.24 -5.74 17.83
CA VAL A 170 -18.71 -5.92 17.93
C VAL A 170 -19.45 -4.65 17.55
N GLU A 171 -18.89 -3.47 17.86
CA GLU A 171 -19.44 -2.17 17.48
C GLU A 171 -19.56 -1.96 15.96
N HIS A 172 -18.79 -2.71 15.18
CA HIS A 172 -18.86 -2.65 13.72
C HIS A 172 -19.98 -3.54 13.14
N ILE A 173 -20.63 -4.35 13.98
CA ILE A 173 -21.69 -5.26 13.55
C ILE A 173 -23.04 -4.53 13.73
N VAL A 174 -23.73 -4.32 12.62
CA VAL A 174 -25.03 -3.68 12.58
C VAL A 174 -26.05 -4.61 11.94
N ILE A 175 -27.32 -4.43 12.29
CA ILE A 175 -28.43 -5.24 11.74
C ILE A 175 -29.12 -4.41 10.66
N ASP A 176 -29.30 -4.99 9.47
CA ASP A 176 -30.02 -4.33 8.37
C ASP A 176 -31.55 -4.45 8.56
N VAL A 177 -32.30 -3.81 7.69
CA VAL A 177 -33.78 -3.80 7.71
C VAL A 177 -34.39 -5.19 7.45
N GLN A 178 -33.60 -6.18 7.08
CA GLN A 178 -33.99 -7.57 6.85
C GLN A 178 -33.48 -8.50 7.99
N GLU A 179 -33.12 -7.91 9.12
CA GLU A 179 -32.59 -8.62 10.31
C GLU A 179 -31.32 -9.41 10.05
N ARG A 180 -30.48 -8.98 9.09
CA ARG A 180 -29.21 -9.61 8.77
C ARG A 180 -28.04 -8.81 9.31
N PHE A 181 -27.02 -9.47 9.79
CA PHE A 181 -25.79 -8.80 10.18
C PHE A 181 -25.08 -8.22 8.96
N CYS A 182 -24.59 -7.01 9.15
CA CYS A 182 -23.72 -6.28 8.25
C CYS A 182 -22.51 -5.81 9.03
N ILE A 183 -21.35 -5.79 8.41
CA ILE A 183 -20.16 -5.15 8.98
C ILE A 183 -20.07 -3.74 8.42
N GLN A 184 -20.09 -2.75 9.31
CA GLN A 184 -19.96 -1.35 8.97
C GLN A 184 -18.66 -0.80 9.53
N PHE A 185 -17.68 -0.55 8.66
CA PHE A 185 -16.45 0.10 9.07
C PHE A 185 -16.62 1.61 9.17
N PRO A 186 -15.98 2.25 10.16
CA PRO A 186 -15.97 3.71 10.25
C PRO A 186 -15.36 4.31 8.97
N PRO A 187 -15.80 5.50 8.55
CA PRO A 187 -15.36 6.10 7.31
C PRO A 187 -13.86 6.33 7.32
N SER A 188 -13.13 5.55 6.50
CA SER A 188 -11.76 5.87 6.16
C SER A 188 -11.77 6.82 4.97
N ARG A 189 -11.48 8.08 5.21
CA ARG A 189 -11.46 9.22 4.26
C ARG A 189 -12.84 9.84 3.97
N LYS A 190 -13.73 9.30 3.17
CA LYS A 190 -15.01 9.96 2.83
C LYS A 190 -16.21 9.01 2.70
N THR A 191 -15.99 7.72 2.72
CA THR A 191 -17.04 6.72 2.53
C THR A 191 -16.98 5.64 3.61
N SER A 192 -18.13 5.35 4.24
CA SER A 192 -18.28 4.15 5.04
C SER A 192 -18.45 2.95 4.11
N ARG A 193 -17.80 1.83 4.43
CA ARG A 193 -18.00 0.56 3.74
C ARG A 193 -18.94 -0.31 4.58
N ILE A 194 -20.04 -0.75 3.97
CA ILE A 194 -20.96 -1.70 4.58
C ILE A 194 -20.88 -3.00 3.79
N ILE A 195 -20.66 -4.09 4.49
CA ILE A 195 -20.57 -5.43 3.92
C ILE A 195 -21.71 -6.26 4.50
N ARG A 196 -22.62 -6.71 3.64
CA ARG A 196 -23.68 -7.64 4.00
C ARG A 196 -23.10 -9.04 4.10
N LEU A 197 -23.38 -9.72 5.19
CA LEU A 197 -22.89 -11.08 5.40
C LEU A 197 -23.79 -12.09 4.67
N PRO A 198 -23.19 -13.07 3.97
CA PRO A 198 -23.91 -14.28 3.54
C PRO A 198 -24.52 -15.00 4.74
N LYS A 199 -25.59 -15.77 4.53
CA LYS A 199 -26.34 -16.42 5.61
C LYS A 199 -25.44 -17.32 6.47
N ASP A 200 -24.62 -18.13 5.85
CA ASP A 200 -23.70 -19.05 6.53
C ASP A 200 -22.67 -18.31 7.41
N ILE A 201 -22.20 -17.14 6.96
CA ILE A 201 -21.29 -16.30 7.73
C ILE A 201 -22.03 -15.56 8.86
N ASN A 202 -23.27 -15.18 8.61
CA ASN A 202 -24.13 -14.58 9.64
C ASN A 202 -24.33 -15.56 10.81
N ASP A 203 -24.70 -16.79 10.50
CA ASP A 203 -24.91 -17.83 11.50
C ASP A 203 -23.62 -18.18 12.26
N LEU A 204 -22.49 -18.26 11.54
CA LEU A 204 -21.16 -18.48 12.14
C LEU A 204 -20.74 -17.34 13.08
N LEU A 205 -20.93 -16.10 12.65
CA LEU A 205 -20.58 -14.92 13.46
C LEU A 205 -21.46 -14.82 14.70
N GLN A 206 -22.75 -15.11 14.57
CA GLN A 206 -23.67 -15.15 15.70
C GLN A 206 -23.24 -16.20 16.74
N THR A 207 -22.97 -17.42 16.29
CA THR A 207 -22.47 -18.50 17.17
C THR A 207 -21.15 -18.10 17.87
N TYR A 208 -20.26 -17.44 17.15
CA TYR A 208 -18.99 -16.97 17.72
C TYR A 208 -19.21 -15.92 18.81
N ILE A 209 -20.06 -14.90 18.56
CA ILE A 209 -20.37 -13.84 19.55
C ILE A 209 -21.06 -14.40 20.79
N GLU A 210 -21.94 -15.40 20.63
CA GLU A 210 -22.63 -16.04 21.76
C GLU A 210 -21.68 -16.89 22.63
N LYS A 211 -20.58 -17.38 22.03
CA LYS A 211 -19.60 -18.24 22.72
C LYS A 211 -18.54 -17.45 23.48
N TYR A 212 -18.15 -16.29 22.99
CA TYR A 212 -17.06 -15.47 23.51
C TYR A 212 -17.50 -14.07 23.92
#